data_c04d7278914ff6602b2fea2fce4f6bae
#
_entry.id   c04d7278914ff6602b2fea2fce4f6bae
#
_cell.length_a   1.000
_cell.length_b   1.000
_cell.length_c   1.000
_cell.angle_alpha   90.00
_cell.angle_beta   90.00
_cell.angle_gamma   90.00
#
_symmetry.space_group_name_H-M   'P 1'
#
loop_
_entity.id
_entity.type
_entity.pdbx_description
1 polymer ?
#
loop_
_entity_poly.entity_id
_entity_poly.type
_entity_poly.pdbx_seq_one_letter_code
_entity_poly.pdbx_strand_id
1 'polypeptide(L)'
;MPLAVSHLKHNFSQLHVVIQPGLSTALLQQIERRQIDAAIITRPDILPRGFRFRNIATEPLELLAPPQTSSEDPLFLLTHYPFIRFDRNAIVGQMVEAWLQDRNIAVQDNMELEDLEAISSMVMANLGVSIVPQRCVRNMNPLPIRHVSLGPDSPSRQLGLAYRGDSSKLHVIETVYKTLLGAVANGRFSDSFESL
;
A
#
# COMPACT_ATOMS: atom_id res chain seq x y z
N MET A 1 3.93 8.02 -6.12
CA MET A 1 4.58 9.21 -5.47
C MET A 1 5.34 10.10 -6.44
N PRO A 2 6.28 9.66 -7.32
CA PRO A 2 7.10 10.55 -8.15
C PRO A 2 6.30 11.54 -9.00
N LEU A 3 5.23 11.09 -9.67
CA LEU A 3 4.35 11.98 -10.45
C LEU A 3 3.70 13.10 -9.61
N ALA A 4 3.20 12.76 -8.41
CA ALA A 4 2.61 13.77 -7.55
C ALA A 4 3.63 14.84 -7.16
N VAL A 5 4.87 14.44 -6.86
CA VAL A 5 5.95 15.38 -6.56
C VAL A 5 6.32 16.22 -7.77
N SER A 6 6.42 15.62 -8.96
CA SER A 6 6.70 16.34 -10.21
C SER A 6 5.62 17.40 -10.49
N HIS A 7 4.34 17.04 -10.39
CA HIS A 7 3.22 17.97 -10.53
C HIS A 7 3.24 19.10 -9.50
N LEU A 8 3.55 18.76 -8.23
CA LEU A 8 3.68 19.77 -7.19
C LEU A 8 4.80 20.78 -7.49
N LYS A 9 5.96 20.28 -7.93
CA LYS A 9 7.09 21.14 -8.27
C LYS A 9 6.81 22.03 -9.47
N HIS A 10 6.04 21.52 -10.44
CA HIS A 10 5.63 22.32 -11.59
C HIS A 10 4.67 23.45 -11.20
N ASN A 11 3.66 23.16 -10.37
CA ASN A 11 2.64 24.14 -9.97
C ASN A 11 3.08 25.06 -8.82
N PHE A 12 4.02 24.60 -8.00
CA PHE A 12 4.51 25.28 -6.79
C PHE A 12 6.04 25.20 -6.74
N SER A 13 6.74 25.96 -7.60
CA SER A 13 8.19 25.89 -7.77
C SER A 13 8.99 26.10 -6.48
N GLN A 14 8.46 26.93 -5.56
CA GLN A 14 9.07 27.23 -4.27
C GLN A 14 8.72 26.21 -3.15
N LEU A 15 7.87 25.24 -3.45
CA LEU A 15 7.45 24.27 -2.43
C LEU A 15 8.61 23.31 -2.11
N HIS A 16 8.99 23.22 -0.84
CA HIS A 16 9.87 22.18 -0.36
C HIS A 16 9.05 20.93 -0.01
N VAL A 17 9.36 19.80 -0.66
CA VAL A 17 8.66 18.53 -0.45
C VAL A 17 9.57 17.56 0.27
N VAL A 18 9.12 17.08 1.43
CA VAL A 18 9.77 16.00 2.19
C VAL A 18 8.87 14.79 2.18
N ILE A 19 9.42 13.62 1.87
CA ILE A 19 8.69 12.34 1.84
C ILE A 19 9.30 11.44 2.91
N GLN A 20 8.46 10.95 3.79
CA GLN A 20 8.85 10.04 4.87
C GLN A 20 8.02 8.75 4.80
N PRO A 21 8.64 7.57 4.76
CA PRO A 21 7.94 6.31 4.91
C PRO A 21 7.55 6.07 6.37
N GLY A 22 6.53 5.25 6.58
CA GLY A 22 6.10 4.85 7.92
C GLY A 22 4.78 4.09 7.91
N LEU A 23 4.47 3.42 9.01
CA LEU A 23 3.19 2.76 9.21
C LEU A 23 2.06 3.80 9.32
N SER A 24 0.86 3.42 8.88
CA SER A 24 -0.32 4.31 8.86
C SER A 24 -0.60 4.96 10.22
N THR A 25 -0.46 4.21 11.32
CA THR A 25 -0.65 4.69 12.67
C THR A 25 0.37 5.75 13.08
N ALA A 26 1.65 5.51 12.78
CA ALA A 26 2.73 6.45 13.06
C ALA A 26 2.59 7.75 12.23
N LEU A 27 2.22 7.62 10.94
CA LEU A 27 1.98 8.77 10.06
C LEU A 27 0.79 9.61 10.54
N LEU A 28 -0.30 8.99 11.02
CA LEU A 28 -1.42 9.72 11.62
C LEU A 28 -0.99 10.52 12.86
N GLN A 29 -0.17 9.96 13.74
CA GLN A 29 0.39 10.69 14.87
C GLN A 29 1.26 11.88 14.45
N GLN A 30 2.04 11.73 13.39
CA GLN A 30 2.84 12.83 12.84
C GLN A 30 1.97 13.95 12.25
N ILE A 31 0.86 13.61 11.57
CA ILE A 31 -0.14 14.61 11.11
C ILE A 31 -0.76 15.33 12.31
N GLU A 32 -1.13 14.60 13.38
CA GLU A 32 -1.70 15.18 14.58
C GLU A 32 -0.76 16.19 15.23
N ARG A 33 0.53 15.86 15.30
CA ARG A 33 1.60 16.73 15.81
C ARG A 33 2.04 17.81 14.83
N ARG A 34 1.42 17.90 13.64
CA ARG A 34 1.76 18.83 12.55
C ARG A 34 3.21 18.69 12.06
N GLN A 35 3.82 17.53 12.20
CA GLN A 35 5.16 17.21 11.71
C GLN A 35 5.15 16.92 10.20
N ILE A 36 4.03 16.38 9.69
CA ILE A 36 3.75 16.23 8.26
C ILE A 36 2.37 16.79 7.94
N ASP A 37 2.14 17.20 6.71
CA ASP A 37 0.91 17.87 6.27
C ASP A 37 -0.18 16.89 5.85
N ALA A 38 0.21 15.77 5.23
CA ALA A 38 -0.69 14.72 4.76
C ALA A 38 0.07 13.38 4.63
N ALA A 39 -0.65 12.28 4.63
CA ALA A 39 -0.07 10.95 4.42
C ALA A 39 -0.97 10.07 3.56
N ILE A 40 -0.36 9.23 2.73
CA ILE A 40 -1.05 8.14 2.04
C ILE A 40 -1.02 6.94 3.00
N ILE A 41 -2.19 6.51 3.44
CA ILE A 41 -2.34 5.47 4.45
C ILE A 41 -3.42 4.47 4.07
N THR A 42 -3.36 3.28 4.66
CA THR A 42 -4.52 2.40 4.75
C THR A 42 -5.53 3.02 5.70
N ARG A 43 -6.80 3.06 5.32
CA ARG A 43 -7.86 3.62 6.15
C ARG A 43 -7.94 2.86 7.48
N PRO A 44 -7.82 3.55 8.63
CA PRO A 44 -8.09 2.93 9.92
C PRO A 44 -9.60 2.80 10.17
N ASP A 45 -10.00 1.90 11.05
CA ASP A 45 -11.40 1.75 11.46
C ASP A 45 -11.94 3.03 12.09
N ILE A 46 -11.10 3.70 12.89
CA ILE A 46 -11.43 4.96 13.54
C ILE A 46 -10.47 6.04 13.08
N LEU A 47 -11.01 7.06 12.43
CA LEU A 47 -10.25 8.24 12.04
C LEU A 47 -10.28 9.26 13.20
N PRO A 48 -9.12 9.80 13.64
CA PRO A 48 -9.08 10.78 14.73
C PRO A 48 -9.92 12.04 14.42
N ARG A 49 -10.46 12.65 15.47
CA ARG A 49 -11.28 13.86 15.33
C ARG A 49 -10.50 14.99 14.66
N GLY A 50 -11.15 15.68 13.71
CA GLY A 50 -10.54 16.78 12.94
C GLY A 50 -9.74 16.33 11.73
N PHE A 51 -9.56 15.01 11.53
CA PHE A 51 -8.96 14.48 10.32
C PHE A 51 -9.97 14.35 9.18
N ARG A 52 -9.44 14.39 7.98
CA ARG A 52 -10.13 14.04 6.74
C ARG A 52 -9.39 12.87 6.08
N PHE A 53 -10.17 11.97 5.51
CA PHE A 53 -9.64 10.86 4.69
C PHE A 53 -10.35 10.89 3.34
N ARG A 54 -9.56 10.86 2.27
CA ARG A 54 -10.09 10.81 0.90
C ARG A 54 -9.57 9.55 0.23
N ASN A 55 -10.49 8.70 -0.17
CA ASN A 55 -10.15 7.43 -0.82
C ASN A 55 -9.46 7.68 -2.16
N ILE A 56 -8.36 6.94 -2.42
CA ILE A 56 -7.61 6.96 -3.67
C ILE A 56 -7.88 5.68 -4.45
N ALA A 57 -7.81 4.53 -3.77
CA ALA A 57 -8.01 3.23 -4.39
C ALA A 57 -8.49 2.20 -3.36
N THR A 58 -9.14 1.16 -3.86
CA THR A 58 -9.39 -0.08 -3.12
C THR A 58 -8.47 -1.15 -3.68
N GLU A 59 -7.61 -1.71 -2.83
CA GLU A 59 -6.62 -2.71 -3.20
C GLU A 59 -6.98 -4.05 -2.54
N PRO A 60 -7.43 -5.06 -3.31
CA PRO A 60 -7.63 -6.39 -2.76
C PRO A 60 -6.30 -6.97 -2.28
N LEU A 61 -6.35 -7.90 -1.31
CA LEU A 61 -5.17 -8.67 -0.94
C LEU A 61 -4.97 -9.81 -1.94
N GLU A 62 -3.70 -10.11 -2.22
CA GLU A 62 -3.27 -11.20 -3.09
C GLU A 62 -2.13 -11.96 -2.42
N LEU A 63 -1.89 -13.21 -2.86
CA LEU A 63 -0.77 -14.00 -2.42
C LEU A 63 0.39 -13.84 -3.42
N LEU A 64 1.56 -13.47 -2.91
CA LEU A 64 2.81 -13.52 -3.65
C LEU A 64 3.47 -14.88 -3.47
N ALA A 65 3.91 -15.48 -4.57
CA ALA A 65 4.62 -16.75 -4.56
C ALA A 65 5.87 -16.71 -5.45
N PRO A 66 6.89 -17.55 -5.17
CA PRO A 66 8.10 -17.62 -5.97
C PRO A 66 7.80 -17.93 -7.45
N PRO A 67 8.64 -17.46 -8.38
CA PRO A 67 8.42 -17.66 -9.82
C PRO A 67 8.35 -19.13 -10.24
N GLN A 68 9.06 -20.02 -9.53
CA GLN A 68 9.12 -21.46 -9.83
C GLN A 68 7.89 -22.24 -9.36
N THR A 69 7.02 -21.62 -8.58
CA THR A 69 5.81 -22.25 -8.05
C THR A 69 4.83 -22.58 -9.18
N SER A 70 4.38 -23.83 -9.26
CA SER A 70 3.42 -24.29 -10.28
C SER A 70 1.98 -24.19 -9.81
N SER A 71 1.71 -24.24 -8.50
CA SER A 71 0.37 -24.17 -7.94
C SER A 71 -0.23 -22.76 -8.05
N GLU A 72 -1.53 -22.71 -8.31
CA GLU A 72 -2.35 -21.48 -8.24
C GLU A 72 -3.39 -21.57 -7.11
N ASP A 73 -3.34 -22.64 -6.32
CA ASP A 73 -4.20 -22.79 -5.14
C ASP A 73 -3.57 -22.04 -3.95
N PRO A 74 -4.18 -20.92 -3.49
CA PRO A 74 -3.64 -20.16 -2.38
C PRO A 74 -3.60 -20.94 -1.07
N LEU A 75 -4.54 -21.84 -0.82
CA LEU A 75 -4.57 -22.67 0.39
C LEU A 75 -3.39 -23.65 0.41
N PHE A 76 -3.13 -24.31 -0.72
CA PHE A 76 -1.95 -25.17 -0.87
C PHE A 76 -0.67 -24.40 -0.58
N LEU A 77 -0.51 -23.20 -1.18
CA LEU A 77 0.68 -22.37 -1.02
C LEU A 77 0.89 -21.93 0.44
N LEU A 78 -0.18 -21.49 1.12
CA LEU A 78 -0.13 -21.03 2.50
C LEU A 78 0.21 -22.16 3.50
N THR A 79 -0.16 -23.39 3.20
CA THR A 79 0.03 -24.52 4.11
C THR A 79 1.33 -25.30 3.84
N HIS A 80 1.93 -25.16 2.65
CA HIS A 80 3.11 -25.94 2.26
C HIS A 80 4.39 -25.12 2.09
N TYR A 81 4.29 -23.77 2.07
CA TYR A 81 5.44 -22.89 1.96
C TYR A 81 5.63 -22.10 3.27
N PRO A 82 6.88 -21.74 3.60
CA PRO A 82 7.14 -20.79 4.68
C PRO A 82 6.39 -19.47 4.43
N PHE A 83 5.83 -18.89 5.49
CA PHE A 83 5.06 -17.66 5.39
C PHE A 83 5.88 -16.44 5.79
N ILE A 84 5.96 -15.45 4.92
CA ILE A 84 6.59 -14.16 5.14
C ILE A 84 5.46 -13.21 5.56
N ARG A 85 5.45 -12.85 6.83
CA ARG A 85 4.36 -12.08 7.42
C ARG A 85 4.53 -10.59 7.14
N PHE A 86 3.45 -9.94 6.76
CA PHE A 86 3.37 -8.48 6.84
C PHE A 86 3.28 -8.08 8.32
N ASP A 87 3.99 -7.02 8.73
CA ASP A 87 4.04 -6.56 10.14
C ASP A 87 2.64 -6.54 10.78
N ARG A 88 2.50 -7.25 11.88
CA ARG A 88 1.25 -7.39 12.66
C ARG A 88 0.76 -6.08 13.26
N ASN A 89 1.63 -5.08 13.41
CA ASN A 89 1.26 -3.74 13.87
C ASN A 89 0.71 -2.88 12.72
N ALA A 90 0.93 -3.27 11.47
CA ALA A 90 0.33 -2.63 10.31
C ALA A 90 -1.15 -3.04 10.17
N ILE A 91 -1.99 -2.11 9.71
CA ILE A 91 -3.43 -2.40 9.42
C ILE A 91 -3.55 -3.58 8.44
N VAL A 92 -2.68 -3.64 7.42
CA VAL A 92 -2.67 -4.76 6.47
C VAL A 92 -2.32 -6.08 7.16
N GLY A 93 -1.32 -6.09 8.05
CA GLY A 93 -0.96 -7.29 8.81
C GLY A 93 -2.10 -7.81 9.66
N GLN A 94 -2.84 -6.90 10.32
CA GLN A 94 -4.05 -7.25 11.10
C GLN A 94 -5.17 -7.82 10.20
N MET A 95 -5.38 -7.26 9.02
CA MET A 95 -6.35 -7.78 8.04
C MET A 95 -5.97 -9.19 7.57
N VAL A 96 -4.70 -9.44 7.29
CA VAL A 96 -4.19 -10.77 6.91
C VAL A 96 -4.39 -11.76 8.04
N GLU A 97 -4.04 -11.38 9.27
CA GLU A 97 -4.22 -12.24 10.45
C GLU A 97 -5.69 -12.62 10.65
N ALA A 98 -6.60 -11.64 10.64
CA ALA A 98 -8.03 -11.88 10.75
C ALA A 98 -8.54 -12.83 9.65
N TRP A 99 -8.12 -12.62 8.40
CA TRP A 99 -8.52 -13.45 7.28
C TRP A 99 -8.03 -14.91 7.41
N LEU A 100 -6.81 -15.12 7.90
CA LEU A 100 -6.26 -16.46 8.16
C LEU A 100 -7.02 -17.16 9.28
N GLN A 101 -7.30 -16.43 10.39
CA GLN A 101 -8.04 -16.94 11.53
C GLN A 101 -9.48 -17.34 11.18
N ASP A 102 -10.21 -16.46 10.47
CA ASP A 102 -11.60 -16.71 10.05
C ASP A 102 -11.74 -17.99 9.19
N ARG A 103 -10.65 -18.35 8.49
CA ARG A 103 -10.61 -19.56 7.63
C ARG A 103 -9.91 -20.75 8.27
N ASN A 104 -9.47 -20.62 9.51
CA ASN A 104 -8.69 -21.64 10.22
C ASN A 104 -7.45 -22.09 9.42
N ILE A 105 -6.76 -21.15 8.72
CA ILE A 105 -5.55 -21.44 7.96
C ILE A 105 -4.35 -21.27 8.87
N ALA A 106 -3.67 -22.36 9.18
CA ALA A 106 -2.41 -22.35 9.90
C ALA A 106 -1.24 -22.16 8.92
N VAL A 107 -0.42 -21.15 9.13
CA VAL A 107 0.78 -20.86 8.33
C VAL A 107 2.04 -21.10 9.15
N GLN A 108 3.15 -21.42 8.47
CA GLN A 108 4.46 -21.58 9.09
C GLN A 108 5.21 -20.24 9.02
N ASP A 109 5.17 -19.46 10.08
CA ASP A 109 5.86 -18.17 10.15
C ASP A 109 7.36 -18.34 10.01
N ASN A 110 7.96 -17.66 9.05
CA ASN A 110 9.40 -17.67 8.79
C ASN A 110 10.05 -16.32 9.13
N MET A 111 9.40 -15.23 8.74
CA MET A 111 9.89 -13.87 9.00
C MET A 111 8.73 -12.88 9.00
N GLU A 112 8.98 -11.67 9.52
CA GLU A 112 8.03 -10.58 9.56
C GLU A 112 8.69 -9.30 9.04
N LEU A 113 8.04 -8.59 8.09
CA LEU A 113 8.57 -7.42 7.42
C LEU A 113 7.46 -6.36 7.26
N GLU A 114 7.83 -5.08 7.33
CA GLU A 114 6.88 -3.96 7.19
C GLU A 114 6.83 -3.35 5.80
N ASP A 115 7.79 -3.69 4.94
CA ASP A 115 7.96 -3.09 3.62
C ASP A 115 7.60 -4.08 2.50
N LEU A 116 6.72 -3.63 1.60
CA LEU A 116 6.22 -4.45 0.49
C LEU A 116 7.31 -4.82 -0.52
N GLU A 117 8.31 -3.95 -0.75
CA GLU A 117 9.43 -4.26 -1.65
C GLU A 117 10.36 -5.30 -1.03
N ALA A 118 10.61 -5.19 0.29
CA ALA A 118 11.37 -6.18 1.02
C ALA A 118 10.69 -7.56 0.99
N ILE A 119 9.36 -7.61 1.26
CA ILE A 119 8.58 -8.84 1.15
C ILE A 119 8.68 -9.43 -0.26
N SER A 120 8.46 -8.62 -1.30
CA SER A 120 8.53 -9.06 -2.70
C SER A 120 9.91 -9.63 -3.05
N SER A 121 10.99 -9.02 -2.52
CA SER A 121 12.36 -9.47 -2.72
C SER A 121 12.62 -10.82 -2.04
N MET A 122 12.09 -11.04 -0.82
CA MET A 122 12.22 -12.33 -0.12
C MET A 122 11.43 -13.44 -0.81
N VAL A 123 10.23 -13.13 -1.32
CA VAL A 123 9.46 -14.09 -2.14
C VAL A 123 10.21 -14.42 -3.42
N MET A 124 10.77 -13.43 -4.11
CA MET A 124 11.62 -13.65 -5.30
C MET A 124 12.84 -14.54 -5.01
N ALA A 125 13.43 -14.41 -3.83
CA ALA A 125 14.54 -15.23 -3.36
C ALA A 125 14.11 -16.65 -2.92
N ASN A 126 12.85 -17.04 -3.14
CA ASN A 126 12.29 -18.35 -2.77
C ASN A 126 12.31 -18.64 -1.25
N LEU A 127 12.19 -17.61 -0.43
CA LEU A 127 12.19 -17.76 1.04
C LEU A 127 10.79 -17.99 1.63
N GLY A 128 9.74 -17.96 0.79
CA GLY A 128 8.38 -18.23 1.20
C GLY A 128 7.34 -17.51 0.35
N VAL A 129 6.10 -17.51 0.84
CA VAL A 129 4.94 -16.82 0.26
C VAL A 129 4.45 -15.73 1.21
N SER A 130 3.73 -14.74 0.68
CA SER A 130 3.20 -13.65 1.51
C SER A 130 1.86 -13.14 1.00
N ILE A 131 0.98 -12.71 1.91
CA ILE A 131 -0.25 -12.00 1.54
C ILE A 131 0.00 -10.50 1.66
N VAL A 132 -0.23 -9.78 0.57
CA VAL A 132 0.02 -8.34 0.44
C VAL A 132 -1.10 -7.65 -0.33
N PRO A 133 -1.23 -6.33 -0.24
CA PRO A 133 -2.14 -5.59 -1.11
C PRO A 133 -1.70 -5.61 -2.57
N GLN A 134 -2.64 -5.90 -3.47
CA GLN A 134 -2.44 -5.72 -4.90
C GLN A 134 -2.32 -4.22 -5.21
N ARG A 135 -1.21 -3.83 -5.82
CA ARG A 135 -0.93 -2.41 -6.08
C ARG A 135 -1.89 -1.82 -7.11
N CYS A 136 -2.51 -0.71 -6.78
CA CYS A 136 -3.36 0.06 -7.71
C CYS A 136 -2.56 0.74 -8.84
N VAL A 137 -1.25 0.89 -8.69
CA VAL A 137 -0.34 1.43 -9.72
C VAL A 137 0.76 0.41 -9.98
N ARG A 138 0.98 0.08 -11.25
CA ARG A 138 2.01 -0.90 -11.65
C ARG A 138 3.41 -0.42 -11.29
N ASN A 139 4.24 -1.34 -10.83
CA ASN A 139 5.66 -1.07 -10.63
C ASN A 139 6.33 -0.89 -12.00
N MET A 140 7.25 0.06 -12.13
CA MET A 140 8.04 0.27 -13.35
C MET A 140 8.96 -0.90 -13.65
N ASN A 141 9.50 -1.54 -12.60
CA ASN A 141 10.37 -2.72 -12.69
C ASN A 141 9.74 -3.84 -11.83
N PRO A 142 8.71 -4.55 -12.33
CA PRO A 142 8.08 -5.62 -11.57
C PRO A 142 9.05 -6.79 -11.41
N LEU A 143 9.14 -7.31 -10.19
CA LEU A 143 9.84 -8.57 -9.97
C LEU A 143 9.06 -9.72 -10.63
N PRO A 144 9.72 -10.72 -11.20
CA PRO A 144 9.08 -11.87 -11.84
C PRO A 144 8.56 -12.87 -10.80
N ILE A 145 7.73 -12.40 -9.87
CA ILE A 145 7.05 -13.21 -8.84
C ILE A 145 5.63 -13.53 -9.31
N ARG A 146 5.04 -14.59 -8.76
CA ARG A 146 3.67 -14.96 -9.08
C ARG A 146 2.70 -14.21 -8.17
N HIS A 147 1.61 -13.76 -8.76
CA HIS A 147 0.48 -13.12 -8.09
C HIS A 147 -0.71 -14.08 -8.14
N VAL A 148 -1.13 -14.59 -7.00
CA VAL A 148 -2.20 -15.59 -6.89
C VAL A 148 -3.39 -14.95 -6.17
N SER A 149 -4.58 -15.09 -6.76
CA SER A 149 -5.81 -14.56 -6.16
C SER A 149 -6.18 -15.35 -4.90
N LEU A 150 -6.61 -14.65 -3.86
CA LEU A 150 -7.18 -15.27 -2.65
C LEU A 150 -8.66 -15.66 -2.81
N GLY A 151 -9.24 -15.45 -4.01
CA GLY A 151 -10.63 -15.73 -4.30
C GLY A 151 -11.57 -14.53 -4.11
N PRO A 152 -12.89 -14.73 -4.34
CA PRO A 152 -13.88 -13.66 -4.34
C PRO A 152 -14.07 -12.96 -2.99
N ASP A 153 -13.82 -13.69 -1.90
CA ASP A 153 -13.91 -13.16 -0.52
C ASP A 153 -12.58 -12.62 0.00
N SER A 154 -11.67 -12.25 -0.91
CA SER A 154 -10.41 -11.61 -0.55
C SER A 154 -10.67 -10.29 0.17
N PRO A 155 -10.04 -10.06 1.34
CA PRO A 155 -10.14 -8.77 1.98
C PRO A 155 -9.48 -7.69 1.10
N SER A 156 -9.95 -6.46 1.23
CA SER A 156 -9.39 -5.33 0.50
C SER A 156 -9.14 -4.15 1.43
N ARG A 157 -8.01 -3.47 1.24
CA ARG A 157 -7.73 -2.22 1.95
C ARG A 157 -8.22 -1.01 1.17
N GLN A 158 -8.64 0.01 1.88
CA GLN A 158 -8.85 1.32 1.31
C GLN A 158 -7.58 2.16 1.47
N LEU A 159 -6.93 2.48 0.35
CA LEU A 159 -5.79 3.38 0.32
C LEU A 159 -6.27 4.81 0.10
N GLY A 160 -5.84 5.75 0.91
CA GLY A 160 -6.30 7.12 0.79
C GLY A 160 -5.36 8.16 1.37
N LEU A 161 -5.66 9.42 1.10
CA LEU A 161 -4.94 10.58 1.61
C LEU A 161 -5.61 11.06 2.90
N ALA A 162 -4.88 11.00 4.00
CA ALA A 162 -5.27 11.53 5.30
C ALA A 162 -4.59 12.87 5.56
N TYR A 163 -5.31 13.82 6.16
CA TYR A 163 -4.80 15.14 6.50
C TYR A 163 -5.72 15.79 7.54
N ARG A 164 -5.27 16.89 8.16
CA ARG A 164 -6.12 17.68 9.05
C ARG A 164 -7.04 18.58 8.26
N GLY A 165 -8.32 18.63 8.64
CA GLY A 165 -9.31 19.48 8.00
C GLY A 165 -9.06 21.00 8.21
N ASP A 166 -8.28 21.37 9.22
CA ASP A 166 -7.87 22.75 9.55
C ASP A 166 -6.47 23.11 9.02
N SER A 167 -5.94 22.34 8.07
CA SER A 167 -4.62 22.62 7.45
C SER A 167 -4.67 23.91 6.62
N SER A 168 -3.66 24.77 6.76
CA SER A 168 -3.48 25.94 5.89
C SER A 168 -3.05 25.60 4.46
N LYS A 169 -2.66 24.35 4.23
CA LYS A 169 -2.14 23.85 2.93
C LYS A 169 -3.18 23.04 2.13
N LEU A 170 -4.49 23.23 2.39
CA LEU A 170 -5.54 22.44 1.74
C LEU A 170 -5.47 22.49 0.20
N HIS A 171 -5.07 23.61 -0.41
CA HIS A 171 -4.94 23.74 -1.86
C HIS A 171 -3.79 22.87 -2.42
N VAL A 172 -2.67 22.74 -1.69
CA VAL A 172 -1.57 21.85 -2.06
C VAL A 172 -1.99 20.39 -1.90
N ILE A 173 -2.66 20.06 -0.78
CA ILE A 173 -3.19 18.72 -0.50
C ILE A 173 -4.19 18.30 -1.59
N GLU A 174 -5.05 19.22 -2.03
CA GLU A 174 -6.00 18.97 -3.13
C GLU A 174 -5.28 18.64 -4.44
N THR A 175 -4.21 19.36 -4.77
CA THR A 175 -3.40 19.09 -5.96
C THR A 175 -2.73 17.71 -5.88
N VAL A 176 -2.15 17.35 -4.72
CA VAL A 176 -1.61 16.00 -4.46
C VAL A 176 -2.68 14.95 -4.70
N TYR A 177 -3.87 15.11 -4.10
CA TYR A 177 -4.96 14.15 -4.21
C TYR A 177 -5.38 13.94 -5.67
N LYS A 178 -5.61 15.01 -6.44
CA LYS A 178 -5.99 14.91 -7.87
C LYS A 178 -4.93 14.19 -8.69
N THR A 179 -3.65 14.46 -8.43
CA THR A 179 -2.55 13.79 -9.13
C THR A 179 -2.49 12.30 -8.80
N LEU A 180 -2.72 11.94 -7.52
CA LEU A 180 -2.77 10.54 -7.11
C LEU A 180 -3.94 9.79 -7.77
N LEU A 181 -5.12 10.40 -7.85
CA LEU A 181 -6.27 9.83 -8.58
C LEU A 181 -5.95 9.63 -10.06
N GLY A 182 -5.31 10.61 -10.71
CA GLY A 182 -4.88 10.50 -12.10
C GLY A 182 -3.91 9.34 -12.32
N ALA A 183 -2.94 9.14 -11.40
CA ALA A 183 -2.00 8.04 -11.46
C ALA A 183 -2.68 6.67 -11.35
N VAL A 184 -3.68 6.55 -10.49
CA VAL A 184 -4.48 5.32 -10.33
C VAL A 184 -5.35 5.07 -11.56
N ALA A 185 -6.05 6.09 -12.07
CA ALA A 185 -6.92 5.97 -13.25
C ALA A 185 -6.16 5.51 -14.50
N ASN A 186 -4.92 5.97 -14.65
CA ASN A 186 -4.07 5.59 -15.77
C ASN A 186 -3.37 4.23 -15.56
N GLY A 187 -3.40 3.66 -14.35
CA GLY A 187 -2.71 2.42 -14.00
C GLY A 187 -1.19 2.44 -14.21
N ARG A 188 -0.64 3.63 -14.50
CA ARG A 188 0.76 3.88 -14.83
C ARG A 188 1.22 5.18 -14.19
N PHE A 189 2.50 5.24 -13.84
CA PHE A 189 3.23 6.51 -13.85
C PHE A 189 3.42 6.86 -15.33
N SER A 190 2.47 7.55 -15.95
CA SER A 190 2.57 7.83 -17.39
C SER A 190 3.67 8.84 -17.67
N ASP A 191 4.58 8.49 -18.59
CA ASP A 191 5.61 9.39 -19.13
C ASP A 191 5.02 10.45 -20.08
N SER A 192 3.70 10.57 -20.17
CA SER A 192 3.04 11.52 -21.08
C SER A 192 2.94 12.91 -20.44
N PHE A 193 4.07 13.59 -20.34
CA PHE A 193 4.15 15.06 -20.37
C PHE A 193 4.26 15.59 -21.83
N GLU A 194 3.79 14.84 -22.81
CA GLU A 194 3.59 15.37 -24.14
C GLU A 194 2.15 15.87 -24.26
N SER A 195 2.02 17.19 -24.43
CA SER A 195 0.82 17.98 -24.74
C SER A 195 -0.12 18.33 -23.57
N LEU A 196 0.18 19.40 -22.89
CA LEU A 196 -0.76 20.49 -22.57
C LEU A 196 -0.05 21.83 -22.74
#